data_0af8ea043f6f3bbdede65971a24e188a
#
_entry.id   0af8ea043f6f3bbdede65971a24e188a
#
_cell.length_a   1.000
_cell.length_b   1.000
_cell.length_c   1.000
_cell.angle_alpha   90.00
_cell.angle_beta   90.00
_cell.angle_gamma   90.00
#
_symmetry.space_group_name_H-M   'P 1'
#
loop_
_entity.id
_entity.type
_entity.pdbx_description
1 polymer ?
#
loop_
_entity_poly.entity_id
_entity_poly.type
_entity_poly.pdbx_seq_one_letter_code
_entity_poly.pdbx_strand_id
1 'polypeptide(L)'
;MPQTRDPTLDTLLDLDGQALVVDPAGRHWVRFVVTRVPVTPDKPHGLDYSLTLHGPDGERLAGFDNAHPVARQKRGEPQDHRHRLRTVKAYDYQDAATLLGDFWATVDALLRERGIIP
;
A
#
# COMPACT_ATOMS: atom_id res chain seq x y z
N MET A 1 13.09 -20.05 -20.62
CA MET A 1 13.49 -18.71 -20.17
C MET A 1 12.80 -18.38 -18.85
N PRO A 2 13.53 -18.16 -17.78
CA PRO A 2 12.87 -17.79 -16.55
C PRO A 2 12.18 -16.43 -16.71
N GLN A 3 11.02 -16.30 -16.09
CA GLN A 3 10.33 -15.04 -16.05
C GLN A 3 11.19 -14.02 -15.30
N THR A 4 11.16 -12.80 -15.80
CA THR A 4 11.82 -11.72 -15.10
C THR A 4 11.09 -11.47 -13.79
N ARG A 5 11.73 -11.73 -12.70
CA ARG A 5 11.20 -11.45 -11.37
C ARG A 5 11.37 -9.96 -11.08
N ASP A 6 10.39 -9.35 -10.42
CA ASP A 6 10.51 -8.00 -9.93
C ASP A 6 11.63 -7.96 -8.88
N PRO A 7 12.76 -7.29 -9.16
CA PRO A 7 13.90 -7.30 -8.24
C PRO A 7 13.62 -6.51 -6.96
N THR A 8 12.56 -5.68 -6.93
CA THR A 8 12.21 -4.88 -5.75
C THR A 8 11.22 -5.58 -4.83
N LEU A 9 10.71 -6.74 -5.25
CA LEU A 9 9.73 -7.51 -4.50
C LEU A 9 10.26 -7.95 -3.13
N ASP A 10 11.50 -8.38 -3.08
CA ASP A 10 12.08 -8.84 -1.82
C ASP A 10 12.18 -7.71 -0.79
N THR A 11 12.46 -6.49 -1.23
CA THR A 11 12.47 -5.32 -0.35
C THR A 11 11.08 -5.10 0.25
N LEU A 12 10.04 -5.18 -0.57
CA LEU A 12 8.68 -5.05 -0.09
C LEU A 12 8.30 -6.17 0.89
N LEU A 13 8.64 -7.41 0.57
CA LEU A 13 8.35 -8.55 1.44
C LEU A 13 9.08 -8.44 2.79
N ASP A 14 10.28 -7.87 2.81
CA ASP A 14 11.04 -7.67 4.04
C ASP A 14 10.39 -6.68 5.00
N LEU A 15 9.49 -5.84 4.50
CA LEU A 15 8.76 -4.88 5.32
C LEU A 15 7.56 -5.50 6.03
N ASP A 16 7.15 -6.71 5.67
CA ASP A 16 5.97 -7.35 6.25
C ASP A 16 6.03 -7.36 7.77
N GLY A 17 4.94 -6.94 8.38
CA GLY A 17 4.81 -6.89 9.84
C GLY A 17 5.44 -5.67 10.50
N GLN A 18 6.11 -4.81 9.75
CA GLN A 18 6.76 -3.63 10.32
C GLN A 18 5.79 -2.47 10.47
N ALA A 19 6.01 -1.68 11.52
CA ALA A 19 5.33 -0.42 11.75
C ALA A 19 6.38 0.65 12.05
N LEU A 20 6.28 1.80 11.39
CA LEU A 20 7.26 2.87 11.50
C LEU A 20 6.57 4.18 11.83
N VAL A 21 7.08 4.88 12.85
CA VAL A 21 6.63 6.25 13.16
C VAL A 21 7.19 7.20 12.11
N VAL A 22 6.35 8.11 11.63
CA VAL A 22 6.68 8.98 10.50
C VAL A 22 6.59 10.47 10.83
N ASP A 23 6.35 10.83 12.09
CA ASP A 23 6.29 12.23 12.51
C ASP A 23 7.08 12.46 13.79
N PRO A 24 7.53 13.72 14.04
CA PRO A 24 8.32 14.03 15.23
C PRO A 24 7.60 13.80 16.55
N ALA A 25 6.26 13.96 16.57
CA ALA A 25 5.47 13.78 17.77
C ALA A 25 5.16 12.31 18.09
N GLY A 26 5.46 11.39 17.16
CA GLY A 26 5.23 9.98 17.38
C GLY A 26 3.76 9.57 17.33
N ARG A 27 2.92 10.36 16.68
CA ARG A 27 1.47 10.15 16.65
C ARG A 27 0.97 9.55 15.33
N HIS A 28 1.84 9.46 14.33
CA HIS A 28 1.49 8.92 13.02
C HIS A 28 2.45 7.80 12.68
N TRP A 29 1.90 6.71 12.15
CA TRP A 29 2.73 5.56 11.79
C TRP A 29 2.21 4.92 10.52
N VAL A 30 3.11 4.23 9.85
CA VAL A 30 2.77 3.38 8.70
C VAL A 30 2.91 1.93 9.11
N ARG A 31 2.12 1.08 8.45
CA ARG A 31 2.15 -0.35 8.68
C ARG A 31 2.22 -1.07 7.34
N PHE A 32 3.04 -2.11 7.30
CA PHE A 32 3.21 -2.94 6.11
C PHE A 32 2.74 -4.36 6.42
N VAL A 33 1.79 -4.84 5.62
CA VAL A 33 1.38 -6.25 5.64
C VAL A 33 1.52 -6.73 4.20
N VAL A 34 2.44 -7.66 3.96
CA VAL A 34 2.75 -8.15 2.62
C VAL A 34 2.94 -9.66 2.68
N THR A 35 2.15 -10.39 1.93
CA THR A 35 2.22 -11.85 1.89
C THR A 35 2.30 -12.30 0.44
N ARG A 36 3.18 -13.26 0.17
CA ARG A 36 3.23 -13.91 -1.13
C ARG A 36 2.07 -14.87 -1.25
N VAL A 37 1.35 -14.81 -2.35
CA VAL A 37 0.21 -15.68 -2.64
C VAL A 37 0.34 -16.24 -4.05
N PRO A 38 -0.40 -17.30 -4.41
CA PRO A 38 -0.40 -17.79 -5.79
C PRO A 38 -0.89 -16.72 -6.76
N VAL A 39 -0.31 -16.69 -7.95
CA VAL A 39 -0.76 -15.80 -9.02
C VAL A 39 -2.13 -16.27 -9.50
N THR A 40 -3.09 -15.37 -9.49
CA THR A 40 -4.46 -15.62 -9.96
C THR A 40 -4.95 -14.38 -10.72
N PRO A 41 -6.06 -14.45 -11.45
CA PRO A 41 -6.63 -13.26 -12.07
C PRO A 41 -6.94 -12.14 -11.08
N ASP A 42 -7.30 -12.48 -9.84
CA ASP A 42 -7.57 -11.51 -8.78
C ASP A 42 -6.29 -10.98 -8.12
N LYS A 43 -5.22 -11.77 -8.15
CA LYS A 43 -3.93 -11.45 -7.54
C LYS A 43 -2.81 -11.65 -8.58
N PRO A 44 -2.81 -10.88 -9.67
CA PRO A 44 -1.88 -11.13 -10.79
C PRO A 44 -0.41 -10.89 -10.42
N HIS A 45 -0.15 -10.16 -9.34
CA HIS A 45 1.20 -9.88 -8.90
C HIS A 45 1.79 -10.95 -7.98
N GLY A 46 0.98 -11.95 -7.58
CA GLY A 46 1.40 -12.95 -6.61
C GLY A 46 1.58 -12.41 -5.22
N LEU A 47 0.88 -11.32 -4.90
CA LEU A 47 0.95 -10.62 -3.61
C LEU A 47 -0.44 -10.35 -3.06
N ASP A 48 -0.52 -10.42 -1.75
CA ASP A 48 -1.58 -9.81 -0.96
C ASP A 48 -0.91 -8.75 -0.10
N TYR A 49 -1.27 -7.48 -0.27
CA TYR A 49 -0.60 -6.41 0.44
C TYR A 49 -1.56 -5.37 0.99
N SER A 50 -1.13 -4.74 2.08
CA SER A 50 -1.78 -3.59 2.67
C SER A 50 -0.70 -2.68 3.26
N LEU A 51 -0.56 -1.49 2.70
CA LEU A 51 0.37 -0.45 3.16
C LEU A 51 -0.50 0.70 3.65
N THR A 52 -0.42 1.04 4.94
CA THR A 52 -1.36 1.98 5.55
C THR A 52 -0.67 3.03 6.38
N LEU A 53 -1.27 4.23 6.39
CA LEU A 53 -0.89 5.34 7.26
C LEU A 53 -2.00 5.53 8.29
N HIS A 54 -1.62 5.62 9.56
CA HIS A 54 -2.53 5.79 10.69
C HIS A 54 -2.24 7.06 11.46
N GLY A 55 -3.29 7.67 11.99
CA GLY A 55 -3.20 8.85 12.84
C GLY A 55 -3.31 8.52 14.33
N PRO A 56 -3.38 9.57 15.19
CA PRO A 56 -3.31 9.41 16.65
C PRO A 56 -4.37 8.48 17.24
N ASP A 57 -5.55 8.44 16.64
CA ASP A 57 -6.67 7.59 17.13
C ASP A 57 -6.66 6.21 16.47
N GLY A 58 -5.59 5.86 15.73
CA GLY A 58 -5.51 4.61 15.00
C GLY A 58 -6.29 4.61 13.68
N GLU A 59 -6.94 5.71 13.34
CA GLU A 59 -7.69 5.80 12.09
C GLU A 59 -6.78 5.72 10.87
N ARG A 60 -7.24 5.02 9.84
CA ARG A 60 -6.49 4.94 8.58
C ARG A 60 -6.67 6.26 7.81
N LEU A 61 -5.58 6.94 7.53
CA LEU A 61 -5.56 8.19 6.78
C LEU A 61 -5.30 7.97 5.30
N ALA A 62 -4.51 6.95 4.97
CA ALA A 62 -4.19 6.60 3.60
C ALA A 62 -3.80 5.13 3.53
N GLY A 63 -3.83 4.56 2.35
CA GLY A 63 -3.38 3.19 2.16
C GLY A 63 -3.45 2.73 0.72
N PHE A 64 -2.71 1.67 0.44
CA PHE A 64 -2.72 0.95 -0.82
C PHE A 64 -2.90 -0.52 -0.48
N ASP A 65 -3.85 -1.19 -1.12
CA ASP A 65 -4.07 -2.61 -0.87
C ASP A 65 -4.72 -3.31 -2.06
N ASN A 66 -4.67 -4.63 -2.03
CA ASN A 66 -5.39 -5.50 -2.95
C ASN A 66 -6.10 -6.63 -2.19
N ALA A 67 -6.32 -6.44 -0.90
CA ALA A 67 -6.84 -7.51 -0.03
C ALA A 67 -8.31 -7.82 -0.27
N HIS A 68 -9.09 -6.81 -0.69
CA HIS A 68 -10.52 -6.96 -0.88
C HIS A 68 -10.97 -6.35 -2.18
N PRO A 69 -11.90 -6.98 -2.92
CA PRO A 69 -12.47 -6.34 -4.09
C PRO A 69 -13.27 -5.10 -3.68
N VAL A 70 -13.16 -4.05 -4.51
CA VAL A 70 -14.01 -2.87 -4.36
C VAL A 70 -15.40 -3.21 -4.89
N ALA A 71 -16.45 -2.67 -4.27
CA ALA A 71 -17.81 -2.79 -4.77
C ALA A 71 -17.85 -2.38 -6.25
N ARG A 72 -18.55 -3.14 -7.08
CA ARG A 72 -18.67 -2.97 -8.55
C ARG A 72 -17.43 -3.37 -9.34
N GLN A 73 -16.39 -3.90 -8.69
CA GLN A 73 -15.25 -4.44 -9.41
C GLN A 73 -15.68 -5.72 -10.15
N LYS A 74 -15.31 -5.85 -11.42
CA LYS A 74 -15.63 -7.03 -12.19
C LYS A 74 -14.77 -8.20 -11.77
N ARG A 75 -15.32 -9.40 -11.91
CA ARG A 75 -14.58 -10.63 -11.64
C ARG A 75 -13.36 -10.72 -12.55
N GLY A 76 -12.21 -11.05 -11.98
CA GLY A 76 -10.96 -11.20 -12.71
C GLY A 76 -10.22 -9.91 -12.97
N GLU A 77 -10.72 -8.77 -12.51
CA GLU A 77 -9.98 -7.53 -12.56
C GLU A 77 -8.99 -7.45 -11.40
N PRO A 78 -7.83 -6.84 -11.61
CA PRO A 78 -6.90 -6.57 -10.51
C PRO A 78 -7.59 -5.81 -9.37
N GLN A 79 -7.32 -6.22 -8.15
CA GLN A 79 -8.00 -5.69 -6.96
C GLN A 79 -7.19 -4.60 -6.26
N ASP A 80 -6.19 -4.04 -6.95
CA ASP A 80 -5.35 -2.99 -6.38
C ASP A 80 -6.13 -1.69 -6.28
N HIS A 81 -6.08 -1.05 -5.13
CA HIS A 81 -6.68 0.26 -4.94
C HIS A 81 -5.95 1.06 -3.89
N ARG A 82 -6.17 2.37 -3.96
CA ARG A 82 -5.61 3.32 -3.01
C ARG A 82 -6.73 4.01 -2.25
N HIS A 83 -6.49 4.19 -0.97
CA HIS A 83 -7.37 4.87 -0.06
C HIS A 83 -6.72 6.16 0.39
N ARG A 84 -7.51 7.23 0.42
CA ARG A 84 -7.12 8.48 1.04
C ARG A 84 -8.31 9.04 1.78
N LEU A 85 -8.24 9.06 3.12
CA LEU A 85 -9.36 9.42 3.97
C LEU A 85 -10.58 8.55 3.62
N ARG A 86 -11.63 9.15 3.06
CA ARG A 86 -12.85 8.43 2.68
C ARG A 86 -12.94 8.06 1.21
N THR A 87 -11.92 8.41 0.43
CA THR A 87 -11.91 8.16 -1.01
C THR A 87 -11.20 6.86 -1.31
N VAL A 88 -11.77 6.08 -2.21
CA VAL A 88 -11.16 4.84 -2.72
C VAL A 88 -11.08 4.95 -4.24
N LYS A 89 -9.90 4.69 -4.80
CA LYS A 89 -9.67 4.72 -6.26
C LYS A 89 -8.93 3.46 -6.68
N ALA A 90 -9.18 3.02 -7.91
CA ALA A 90 -8.35 1.97 -8.50
C ALA A 90 -6.89 2.41 -8.56
N TYR A 91 -5.98 1.48 -8.33
CA TYR A 91 -4.54 1.72 -8.40
C TYR A 91 -3.92 0.86 -9.47
N ASP A 92 -3.13 1.46 -10.34
CA ASP A 92 -2.44 0.75 -11.42
C ASP A 92 -1.09 0.27 -10.91
N TYR A 93 -1.06 -0.94 -10.36
CA TYR A 93 0.17 -1.55 -9.85
C TYR A 93 1.14 -1.83 -11.00
N GLN A 94 2.37 -1.37 -10.86
CA GLN A 94 3.46 -1.59 -11.83
C GLN A 94 4.46 -2.60 -11.29
N ASP A 95 5.09 -2.27 -10.19
CA ASP A 95 6.05 -3.11 -9.48
C ASP A 95 6.14 -2.68 -8.02
N ALA A 96 6.88 -3.43 -7.22
CA ALA A 96 7.00 -3.16 -5.79
C ALA A 96 7.67 -1.82 -5.49
N ALA A 97 8.69 -1.44 -6.25
CA ALA A 97 9.37 -0.16 -6.05
C ALA A 97 8.44 1.01 -6.31
N THR A 98 7.65 0.95 -7.38
CA THR A 98 6.68 1.99 -7.71
C THR A 98 5.58 2.06 -6.64
N LEU A 99 5.09 0.92 -6.19
CA LEU A 99 4.10 0.86 -5.10
C LEU A 99 4.64 1.55 -3.83
N LEU A 100 5.86 1.21 -3.42
CA LEU A 100 6.48 1.85 -2.24
C LEU A 100 6.67 3.34 -2.46
N GLY A 101 7.14 3.75 -3.63
CA GLY A 101 7.31 5.17 -3.96
C GLY A 101 6.00 5.94 -3.91
N ASP A 102 4.94 5.38 -4.49
CA ASP A 102 3.62 6.01 -4.49
C ASP A 102 3.05 6.08 -3.08
N PHE A 103 3.25 5.03 -2.27
CA PHE A 103 2.82 5.04 -0.88
C PHE A 103 3.53 6.14 -0.08
N TRP A 104 4.85 6.20 -0.15
CA TRP A 104 5.62 7.23 0.57
C TRP A 104 5.29 8.64 0.11
N ALA A 105 5.07 8.85 -1.20
CA ALA A 105 4.66 10.14 -1.74
C ALA A 105 3.29 10.56 -1.18
N THR A 106 2.36 9.62 -1.07
CA THR A 106 1.03 9.87 -0.50
C THR A 106 1.12 10.20 0.98
N VAL A 107 1.92 9.46 1.74
CA VAL A 107 2.16 9.73 3.17
C VAL A 107 2.74 11.13 3.35
N ASP A 108 3.79 11.45 2.61
CA ASP A 108 4.46 12.74 2.70
C ASP A 108 3.51 13.90 2.37
N ALA A 109 2.77 13.78 1.29
CA ALA A 109 1.83 14.81 0.88
C ALA A 109 0.74 15.05 1.93
N LEU A 110 0.19 13.97 2.48
CA LEU A 110 -0.87 14.07 3.47
C LEU A 110 -0.38 14.69 4.79
N LEU A 111 0.81 14.29 5.25
CA LEU A 111 1.40 14.86 6.46
C LEU A 111 1.71 16.35 6.28
N ARG A 112 2.19 16.75 5.10
CA ARG A 112 2.45 18.17 4.79
C ARG A 112 1.16 18.98 4.72
N GLU A 113 0.13 18.45 4.07
CA GLU A 113 -1.17 19.12 3.98
C GLU A 113 -1.79 19.35 5.35
N ARG A 114 -1.55 18.47 6.29
CA ARG A 114 -2.06 18.57 7.66
C ARG A 114 -1.14 19.38 8.58
N GLY A 115 -0.02 19.87 8.06
CA GLY A 115 0.93 20.63 8.86
C GLY A 115 1.70 19.82 9.89
N ILE A 116 1.74 18.49 9.74
CA ILE A 116 2.41 17.58 10.67
C ILE A 116 3.91 17.59 10.43
N ILE A 117 4.32 17.70 9.17
CA ILE A 117 5.71 17.89 8.76
C ILE A 117 5.84 19.13 7.88
N PRO A 118 7.04 19.75 7.84
CA PRO A 118 7.28 20.94 7.00
C PRO A 118 7.11 20.67 5.51
#